data_4b0aaa800ee78a68a3f64025ec2fbef4
#
_entry.id   4b0aaa800ee78a68a3f64025ec2fbef4
#
_cell.length_a   1.000
_cell.length_b   1.000
_cell.length_c   1.000
_cell.angle_alpha   90.00
_cell.angle_beta   90.00
_cell.angle_gamma   90.00
#
_symmetry.space_group_name_H-M   'P 1'
#
loop_
_entity.id
_entity.type
_entity.pdbx_description
1 polymer ?
#
loop_
_entity_poly.entity_id
_entity_poly.type
_entity_poly.pdbx_seq_one_letter_code
_entity_poly.pdbx_strand_id
1 'polypeptide(L)'
;MDIIKRINDLLAVKDWSIHQLSLECDVPRSALYRIMAHELSPTFAQIEKICDAFNITVEDFFCVSITPKADEAILLKNFRELSKDGKKMVLFLVQSMKNQ
;
A
#
# COMPACT_ATOMS: atom_id res chain seq x y z
N MET A 1 -7.49 4.78 -10.59
CA MET A 1 -6.92 4.70 -9.23
C MET A 1 -6.39 6.06 -8.81
N ASP A 2 -6.66 6.46 -7.59
CA ASP A 2 -6.09 7.69 -7.02
C ASP A 2 -4.81 7.33 -6.24
N ILE A 3 -3.67 7.62 -6.84
CA ILE A 3 -2.35 7.32 -6.26
C ILE A 3 -2.16 8.07 -4.94
N ILE A 4 -2.61 9.31 -4.87
CA ILE A 4 -2.48 10.15 -3.67
C ILE A 4 -3.32 9.59 -2.53
N LYS A 5 -4.53 9.16 -2.82
CA LYS A 5 -5.39 8.50 -1.83
C LYS A 5 -4.72 7.23 -1.31
N ARG A 6 -4.12 6.44 -2.22
CA ARG A 6 -3.40 5.22 -1.84
C ARG A 6 -2.24 5.52 -0.90
N ILE A 7 -1.46 6.56 -1.21
CA ILE A 7 -0.35 7.00 -0.35
C ILE A 7 -0.88 7.44 1.01
N ASN A 8 -1.96 8.22 1.05
CA ASN A 8 -2.56 8.66 2.31
C ASN A 8 -3.05 7.48 3.14
N ASP A 9 -3.64 6.46 2.52
CA ASP A 9 -4.07 5.25 3.22
C ASP A 9 -2.89 4.52 3.84
N LEU A 10 -1.77 4.44 3.12
CA LEU A 10 -0.55 3.81 3.63
C LEU A 10 0.07 4.61 4.77
N LEU A 11 0.05 5.93 4.67
CA LEU A 11 0.52 6.82 5.75
C LEU A 11 -0.29 6.60 7.02
N ALA A 12 -1.61 6.47 6.88
CA ALA A 12 -2.49 6.22 8.02
C ALA A 12 -2.20 4.88 8.68
N VAL A 13 -1.94 3.84 7.88
CA VAL A 13 -1.58 2.51 8.40
C VAL A 13 -0.28 2.55 9.20
N LYS A 14 0.70 3.32 8.73
CA LYS A 14 2.00 3.44 9.40
C LYS A 14 2.02 4.53 10.48
N ASP A 15 0.98 5.34 10.54
CA ASP A 15 0.93 6.53 11.40
C ASP A 15 2.09 7.49 11.09
N TRP A 16 2.37 7.67 9.80
CA TRP A 16 3.42 8.57 9.31
C TRP A 16 2.81 9.86 8.75
N SER A 17 3.57 10.95 8.90
CA SER A 17 3.31 12.18 8.18
C SER A 17 4.01 12.14 6.80
N ILE A 18 3.69 13.10 5.93
CA ILE A 18 4.40 13.27 4.67
C ILE A 18 5.90 13.52 4.92
N HIS A 19 6.22 14.28 5.96
CA HIS A 19 7.60 14.53 6.35
C HIS A 19 8.33 13.22 6.69
N GLN A 20 7.69 12.36 7.48
CA GLN A 20 8.27 11.07 7.83
C GLN A 20 8.51 10.21 6.58
N LEU A 21 7.55 10.19 5.67
CA LEU A 21 7.71 9.48 4.41
C LEU A 21 8.91 10.04 3.62
N SER A 22 9.09 11.35 3.61
CA SER A 22 10.21 11.97 2.91
C SER A 22 11.57 11.57 3.47
N LEU A 23 11.63 11.23 4.76
CA LEU A 23 12.85 10.73 5.40
C LEU A 23 13.10 9.26 5.09
N GLU A 24 12.05 8.48 4.90
CA GLU A 24 12.14 7.03 4.69
C GLU A 24 12.26 6.64 3.21
N CYS A 25 11.73 7.46 2.30
CA CYS A 25 11.84 7.19 0.87
C CYS A 25 12.95 8.05 0.25
N ASP A 26 13.46 7.58 -0.88
CA ASP A 26 14.54 8.27 -1.61
C ASP A 26 13.95 9.22 -2.66
N VAL A 27 12.91 9.95 -2.28
CA VAL A 27 12.26 10.96 -3.12
C VAL A 27 12.46 12.31 -2.44
N PRO A 28 12.93 13.34 -3.18
CA PRO A 28 13.12 14.67 -2.60
C PRO A 28 11.81 15.17 -1.96
N ARG A 29 11.95 15.78 -0.80
CA ARG A 29 10.80 16.30 -0.04
C ARG A 29 9.95 17.27 -0.87
N SER A 30 10.58 18.14 -1.63
CA SER A 30 9.88 19.10 -2.50
C SER A 30 9.05 18.39 -3.57
N ALA A 31 9.60 17.33 -4.18
CA ALA A 31 8.89 16.54 -5.18
C ALA A 31 7.70 15.82 -4.53
N LEU A 32 7.89 15.25 -3.34
CA LEU A 32 6.84 14.53 -2.64
C LEU A 32 5.67 15.45 -2.29
N TYR A 33 5.94 16.65 -1.77
CA TYR A 33 4.88 17.61 -1.47
C TYR A 33 4.12 18.05 -2.71
N ARG A 34 4.83 18.21 -3.85
CA ARG A 34 4.17 18.57 -5.12
C ARG A 34 3.30 17.44 -5.64
N ILE A 35 3.73 16.18 -5.49
CA ILE A 35 2.93 15.02 -5.84
C ILE A 35 1.64 15.02 -5.00
N MET A 36 1.76 15.20 -3.69
CA MET A 36 0.61 15.18 -2.79
C MET A 36 -0.34 16.37 -3.00
N ALA A 37 0.16 17.48 -3.56
CA ALA A 37 -0.64 18.66 -3.88
C ALA A 37 -1.26 18.58 -5.28
N HIS A 38 -1.14 17.45 -5.99
CA HIS A 38 -1.62 17.25 -7.36
C HIS A 38 -0.92 18.16 -8.40
N GLU A 39 0.24 18.70 -8.07
CA GLU A 39 1.01 19.55 -8.98
C GLU A 39 1.93 18.77 -9.89
N LEU A 40 2.27 17.54 -9.50
CA LEU A 40 3.23 16.69 -10.21
C LEU A 40 2.75 15.25 -10.19
N SER A 41 2.78 14.61 -11.35
CA SER A 41 2.50 13.17 -11.43
C SER A 41 3.75 12.38 -11.04
N PRO A 42 3.65 11.39 -10.16
CA PRO A 42 4.81 10.59 -9.78
C PRO A 42 5.27 9.72 -10.94
N THR A 43 6.60 9.58 -11.09
CA THR A 43 7.19 8.63 -12.03
C THR A 43 7.12 7.22 -11.44
N PHE A 44 7.27 6.22 -12.30
CA PHE A 44 7.32 4.83 -11.83
C PHE A 44 8.45 4.61 -10.83
N ALA A 45 9.62 5.19 -11.08
CA ALA A 45 10.76 5.11 -10.17
C ALA A 45 10.43 5.71 -8.80
N GLN A 46 9.71 6.83 -8.77
CA GLN A 46 9.27 7.44 -7.52
C GLN A 46 8.28 6.55 -6.77
N ILE A 47 7.36 5.92 -7.49
CA ILE A 47 6.40 4.98 -6.91
C ILE A 47 7.14 3.78 -6.30
N GLU A 48 8.14 3.24 -6.99
CA GLU A 48 8.96 2.15 -6.45
C GLU A 48 9.64 2.55 -5.13
N LYS A 49 10.22 3.74 -5.08
CA LYS A 49 10.87 4.26 -3.87
C LYS A 49 9.90 4.43 -2.71
N ILE A 50 8.70 4.90 -3.00
CA ILE A 50 7.63 5.04 -1.99
C ILE A 50 7.22 3.66 -1.48
N CYS A 51 7.05 2.70 -2.38
CA CYS A 51 6.72 1.32 -2.00
C CYS A 51 7.79 0.69 -1.13
N ASP A 52 9.07 0.91 -1.45
CA ASP A 52 10.19 0.43 -0.64
C ASP A 52 10.14 1.01 0.78
N ALA A 53 9.81 2.30 0.91
CA ALA A 53 9.68 2.95 2.20
C ALA A 53 8.55 2.33 3.03
N PHE A 54 7.45 1.96 2.40
CA PHE A 54 6.33 1.29 3.06
C PHE A 54 6.54 -0.22 3.21
N ASN A 55 7.61 -0.75 2.66
CA ASN A 55 7.92 -2.19 2.68
C ASN A 55 6.82 -3.02 2.02
N ILE A 56 6.34 -2.54 0.89
CA ILE A 56 5.37 -3.26 0.05
C ILE A 56 5.90 -3.35 -1.37
N THR A 57 5.34 -4.25 -2.17
CA THR A 57 5.67 -4.34 -3.59
C THR A 57 4.84 -3.33 -4.39
N VAL A 58 5.30 -3.03 -5.61
CA VAL A 58 4.53 -2.20 -6.54
C VAL A 58 3.19 -2.88 -6.86
N GLU A 59 3.19 -4.20 -6.96
CA GLU A 59 1.96 -4.97 -7.17
C GLU A 59 0.97 -4.75 -6.03
N ASP A 60 1.42 -4.82 -4.79
CA ASP A 60 0.57 -4.56 -3.62
C ASP A 60 0.05 -3.13 -3.62
N PHE A 61 0.86 -2.18 -4.05
CA PHE A 61 0.46 -0.79 -4.14
C PHE A 61 -0.74 -0.61 -5.08
N PHE A 62 -0.70 -1.25 -6.25
CA PHE A 62 -1.74 -1.13 -7.26
C PHE A 62 -2.89 -2.12 -7.10
N CYS A 63 -2.71 -3.18 -6.34
CA CYS A 63 -3.70 -4.25 -6.19
C CYS A 63 -5.04 -3.74 -5.62
N VAL A 64 -5.00 -2.71 -4.78
CA VAL A 64 -6.19 -2.12 -4.15
C VAL A 64 -7.02 -1.32 -5.16
N SER A 65 -6.46 -1.01 -6.33
CA SER A 65 -7.20 -0.31 -7.38
C SER A 65 -8.22 -1.20 -8.09
N ILE A 66 -8.09 -2.52 -7.95
CA ILE A 66 -9.08 -3.47 -8.43
C ILE A 66 -10.22 -3.47 -7.43
N THR A 67 -11.43 -3.12 -7.87
CA THR A 67 -12.58 -3.09 -6.98
C THR A 67 -12.98 -4.54 -6.65
N PRO A 68 -12.65 -5.04 -5.46
CA PRO A 68 -13.06 -6.39 -5.08
C PRO A 68 -14.56 -6.41 -4.80
N LYS A 69 -15.16 -7.60 -4.86
CA LYS A 69 -16.51 -7.79 -4.38
C LYS A 69 -16.54 -7.47 -2.88
N ALA A 70 -17.71 -7.11 -2.34
CA ALA A 70 -17.85 -6.71 -0.94
C ALA A 70 -17.23 -7.71 0.03
N ASP A 71 -17.43 -9.01 -0.22
CA ASP A 71 -16.89 -10.08 0.63
C ASP A 71 -15.35 -10.09 0.60
N GLU A 72 -14.78 -9.88 -0.57
CA GLU A 72 -13.32 -9.82 -0.74
C GLU A 72 -12.74 -8.61 -0.04
N ALA A 73 -13.43 -7.46 -0.08
CA ALA A 73 -13.00 -6.25 0.59
C ALA A 73 -12.95 -6.45 2.11
N ILE A 74 -13.97 -7.10 2.68
CA ILE A 74 -14.02 -7.40 4.11
C ILE A 74 -12.89 -8.36 4.49
N LEU A 75 -12.67 -9.40 3.69
CA LEU A 75 -11.61 -10.36 3.92
C LEU A 75 -10.23 -9.72 3.91
N LEU A 76 -9.96 -8.85 2.93
CA LEU A 76 -8.70 -8.13 2.83
C LEU A 76 -8.45 -7.22 4.03
N LYS A 77 -9.47 -6.51 4.48
CA LYS A 77 -9.38 -5.66 5.65
C LYS A 77 -9.06 -6.49 6.90
N ASN A 78 -9.78 -7.56 7.12
CA ASN A 78 -9.56 -8.45 8.26
C ASN A 78 -8.17 -9.08 8.21
N PHE A 79 -7.73 -9.48 7.02
CA PHE A 79 -6.40 -10.05 6.82
C PHE A 79 -5.29 -9.07 7.23
N ARG A 80 -5.44 -7.79 6.89
CA ARG A 80 -4.45 -6.75 7.23
C ARG A 80 -4.36 -6.49 8.73
N GLU A 81 -5.44 -6.70 9.47
CA GLU A 81 -5.49 -6.51 10.90
C GLU A 81 -4.92 -7.68 11.69
N LEU A 82 -4.66 -8.81 11.04
CA LEU A 82 -4.11 -10.00 11.68
C LEU A 82 -2.61 -9.86 11.97
N SER A 83 -2.16 -10.59 13.00
CA SER A 83 -0.74 -10.75 13.28
C SER A 83 -0.07 -11.52 12.14
N LYS A 84 1.28 -11.55 12.15
CA LYS A 84 2.05 -12.32 11.15
C LYS A 84 1.64 -13.78 11.12
N ASP A 85 1.46 -14.39 12.28
CA ASP A 85 1.07 -15.79 12.38
C ASP A 85 -0.35 -16.01 11.86
N GLY A 86 -1.26 -15.10 12.18
CA GLY A 86 -2.62 -15.14 11.66
C GLY A 86 -2.65 -15.00 10.13
N LYS A 87 -1.83 -14.12 9.57
CA LYS A 87 -1.72 -13.95 8.12
C LYS A 87 -1.23 -15.21 7.44
N LYS A 88 -0.22 -15.88 7.98
CA LYS A 88 0.31 -17.13 7.45
C LYS A 88 -0.75 -18.22 7.46
N MET A 89 -1.51 -18.31 8.54
CA MET A 89 -2.57 -19.29 8.68
C MET A 89 -3.67 -19.10 7.64
N VAL A 90 -4.10 -17.85 7.43
CA VAL A 90 -5.12 -17.52 6.42
C VAL A 90 -4.61 -17.85 5.02
N LEU A 91 -3.36 -17.51 4.71
CA LEU A 91 -2.76 -17.81 3.41
C LEU A 91 -2.70 -19.32 3.16
N PHE A 92 -2.33 -20.08 4.18
CA PHE A 92 -2.30 -21.56 4.10
C PHE A 92 -3.69 -22.13 3.79
N LEU A 93 -4.72 -21.66 4.48
CA LEU A 93 -6.10 -22.09 4.27
C LEU A 93 -6.58 -21.75 2.86
N VAL A 94 -6.31 -20.52 2.40
CA VAL A 94 -6.70 -20.09 1.06
C VAL A 94 -6.04 -20.94 -0.01
N GLN A 95 -4.75 -21.24 0.15
CA GLN A 95 -4.02 -22.10 -0.80
C GLN A 95 -4.58 -23.51 -0.81
N SER A 96 -4.90 -24.07 0.35
CA SER A 96 -5.52 -25.39 0.45
C SER A 96 -6.87 -25.43 -0.28
N MET A 97 -7.66 -24.38 -0.17
CA MET A 97 -8.94 -24.26 -0.85
C MET A 97 -8.79 -24.16 -2.38
N LYS A 98 -7.74 -23.47 -2.85
CA LYS A 98 -7.48 -23.33 -4.28
C LYS A 98 -7.00 -24.62 -4.94
N ASN A 99 -6.40 -25.51 -4.19
CA ASN A 99 -5.84 -26.76 -4.70
C ASN A 99 -6.81 -27.93 -4.69
N GLN A 100 -8.06 -27.67 -4.33
CA GLN A 100 -9.12 -28.67 -4.36
C GLN A 100 -9.84 -28.74 -5.68
#